data_45594d1d5a6b3bad4f138909a7c3aa31
#
_entry.id   45594d1d5a6b3bad4f138909a7c3aa31
#
_cell.length_a   1.000
_cell.length_b   1.000
_cell.length_c   1.000
_cell.angle_alpha   90.00
_cell.angle_beta   90.00
_cell.angle_gamma   90.00
#
_symmetry.space_group_name_H-M   'P 1'
#
loop_
_entity.id
_entity.type
_entity.pdbx_description
1 polymer ?
#
loop_
_entity_poly.entity_id
_entity_poly.type
_entity_poly.pdbx_seq_one_letter_code
_entity_poly.pdbx_strand_id
1 'polypeptide(L)'
;LILLSLSELIGRFHPVVVHLPIGILALAGLFLLLPARGLFAGLRSSITPILFIGLISAVFSCITGYVLSGSGDYPERLIGIHQWMGIGVTVITGVILLMRIKTSEEKWQWLFGAVLLLLLLLTGHQGGSLTHGEDYLAQPLNSILGRDEPVIIKRKPLPDVQEAMAYAEVVRPVLQAKCFGCHSASKQKGKLRMDQPSLLMKGGKNGEIIVPGKSAESEMIIRILLPKNDEHHMAPKDKPQATEQETALLTWWIDNGASFDKKVKELPQPDPIKPVLLALEHEEEEEKSLPNIPLEPVEPAASFGAR
;
A
#
# COMPACT_ATOMS: atom_id res chain seq x y z
N LEU A 1 -25.49 12.63 -7.97
CA LEU A 1 -24.92 12.71 -6.61
C LEU A 1 -25.27 11.45 -5.77
N ILE A 2 -26.54 11.09 -5.60
CA ILE A 2 -26.98 9.92 -4.77
C ILE A 2 -26.44 8.61 -5.35
N LEU A 3 -26.45 8.41 -6.67
CA LEU A 3 -25.92 7.19 -7.32
C LEU A 3 -24.41 7.06 -7.19
N LEU A 4 -23.65 8.16 -7.25
CA LEU A 4 -22.20 8.17 -7.02
C LEU A 4 -21.86 7.83 -5.57
N SER A 5 -22.63 8.34 -4.60
CA SER A 5 -22.45 8.02 -3.19
C SER A 5 -22.80 6.56 -2.87
N LEU A 6 -23.79 5.96 -3.57
CA LEU A 6 -24.16 4.56 -3.39
C LEU A 6 -23.10 3.61 -3.98
N SER A 7 -22.59 3.90 -5.17
CA SER A 7 -21.50 3.11 -5.75
C SER A 7 -20.23 3.15 -4.89
N GLU A 8 -19.86 4.32 -4.38
CA GLU A 8 -18.73 4.47 -3.47
C GLU A 8 -18.93 3.66 -2.19
N LEU A 9 -20.13 3.69 -1.62
CA LEU A 9 -20.47 2.88 -0.45
C LEU A 9 -20.31 1.38 -0.74
N ILE A 10 -20.84 0.90 -1.86
CA ILE A 10 -20.75 -0.51 -2.29
C ILE A 10 -19.28 -0.91 -2.45
N GLY A 11 -18.46 -0.07 -3.10
CA GLY A 11 -17.03 -0.33 -3.24
C GLY A 11 -16.31 -0.43 -1.90
N ARG A 12 -16.63 0.43 -0.95
CA ARG A 12 -16.03 0.43 0.40
C ARG A 12 -16.34 -0.81 1.23
N PHE A 13 -17.38 -1.59 0.86
CA PHE A 13 -17.63 -2.89 1.46
C PHE A 13 -16.74 -4.02 0.94
N HIS A 14 -16.00 -3.82 -0.16
CA HIS A 14 -15.15 -4.86 -0.74
C HIS A 14 -14.23 -5.54 0.27
N PRO A 15 -13.50 -4.84 1.17
CA PRO A 15 -12.63 -5.49 2.16
C PRO A 15 -13.36 -6.42 3.14
N VAL A 16 -14.65 -6.18 3.39
CA VAL A 16 -15.49 -7.07 4.21
C VAL A 16 -15.98 -8.26 3.38
N VAL A 17 -16.46 -7.98 2.17
CA VAL A 17 -17.04 -8.97 1.26
C VAL A 17 -16.04 -10.05 0.86
N VAL A 18 -14.78 -9.69 0.64
CA VAL A 18 -13.76 -10.64 0.19
C VAL A 18 -13.47 -11.77 1.18
N HIS A 19 -13.76 -11.58 2.47
CA HIS A 19 -13.57 -12.63 3.47
C HIS A 19 -14.49 -13.83 3.23
N LEU A 20 -15.68 -13.61 2.64
CA LEU A 20 -16.61 -14.69 2.31
C LEU A 20 -16.03 -15.66 1.26
N PRO A 21 -15.67 -15.24 0.04
CA PRO A 21 -15.10 -16.15 -0.93
C PRO A 21 -13.77 -16.75 -0.45
N ILE A 22 -12.91 -16.00 0.24
CA ILE A 22 -11.65 -16.53 0.76
C ILE A 22 -11.91 -17.72 1.70
N GLY A 23 -12.74 -17.56 2.72
CA GLY A 23 -13.02 -18.61 3.69
C GLY A 23 -13.73 -19.83 3.08
N ILE A 24 -14.78 -19.58 2.29
CA ILE A 24 -15.59 -20.62 1.65
C ILE A 24 -14.77 -21.42 0.63
N LEU A 25 -14.03 -20.74 -0.24
CA LEU A 25 -13.25 -21.41 -1.29
C LEU A 25 -11.97 -22.06 -0.75
N ALA A 26 -11.37 -21.51 0.31
CA ALA A 26 -10.28 -22.19 1.00
C ALA A 26 -10.75 -23.52 1.60
N LEU A 27 -11.93 -23.55 2.23
CA LEU A 27 -12.53 -24.78 2.73
C LEU A 27 -12.82 -25.77 1.60
N ALA A 28 -13.40 -25.30 0.49
CA ALA A 28 -13.62 -26.16 -0.69
C ALA A 28 -12.31 -26.74 -1.25
N GLY A 29 -11.28 -25.89 -1.38
CA GLY A 29 -9.96 -26.31 -1.85
C GLY A 29 -9.32 -27.37 -0.95
N LEU A 30 -9.39 -27.18 0.37
CA LEU A 30 -8.92 -28.17 1.34
C LEU A 30 -9.69 -29.51 1.22
N PHE A 31 -11.02 -29.48 1.08
CA PHE A 31 -11.82 -30.69 0.91
C PHE A 31 -11.51 -31.42 -0.41
N LEU A 32 -11.16 -30.67 -1.47
CA LEU A 32 -10.72 -31.28 -2.74
C LEU A 32 -9.36 -32.00 -2.61
N LEU A 33 -8.49 -31.56 -1.69
CA LEU A 33 -7.20 -32.20 -1.42
C LEU A 33 -7.34 -33.46 -0.55
N LEU A 34 -8.41 -33.59 0.24
CA LEU A 34 -8.59 -34.71 1.14
C LEU A 34 -8.93 -36.03 0.36
N PRO A 35 -8.45 -37.18 0.83
CA PRO A 35 -8.74 -38.43 0.19
C PRO A 35 -10.25 -38.75 0.20
N ALA A 36 -10.72 -39.38 -0.90
CA ALA A 36 -12.12 -39.76 -1.06
C ALA A 36 -12.60 -40.91 -0.12
N ARG A 37 -11.71 -41.40 0.72
CA ARG A 37 -11.91 -42.60 1.53
C ARG A 37 -11.71 -42.34 3.01
N GLY A 38 -12.24 -43.19 3.86
CA GLY A 38 -12.08 -43.11 5.31
C GLY A 38 -12.90 -42.01 5.94
N LEU A 39 -12.35 -41.37 6.98
CA LEU A 39 -13.02 -40.37 7.83
C LEU A 39 -13.58 -39.17 7.05
N PHE A 40 -12.95 -38.80 5.93
CA PHE A 40 -13.31 -37.61 5.14
C PHE A 40 -14.27 -37.90 3.98
N ALA A 41 -14.68 -39.16 3.77
CA ALA A 41 -15.57 -39.53 2.64
C ALA A 41 -16.90 -38.73 2.67
N GLY A 42 -17.47 -38.51 3.84
CA GLY A 42 -18.72 -37.74 4.02
C GLY A 42 -18.63 -36.24 3.64
N LEU A 43 -17.43 -35.64 3.66
CA LEU A 43 -17.27 -34.22 3.34
C LEU A 43 -17.41 -33.94 1.83
N ARG A 44 -17.28 -34.95 0.99
CA ARG A 44 -17.33 -34.81 -0.47
C ARG A 44 -18.67 -34.32 -0.99
N SER A 45 -19.78 -34.71 -0.36
CA SER A 45 -21.12 -34.24 -0.72
C SER A 45 -21.29 -32.73 -0.49
N SER A 46 -20.54 -32.17 0.46
CA SER A 46 -20.59 -30.75 0.79
C SER A 46 -19.80 -29.86 -0.18
N ILE A 47 -18.87 -30.44 -0.97
CA ILE A 47 -18.00 -29.64 -1.86
C ILE A 47 -18.80 -28.86 -2.91
N THR A 48 -19.79 -29.49 -3.55
CA THR A 48 -20.60 -28.85 -4.60
C THR A 48 -21.40 -27.65 -4.10
N PRO A 49 -22.18 -27.75 -3.00
CA PRO A 49 -22.84 -26.56 -2.46
C PRO A 49 -21.87 -25.50 -1.93
N ILE A 50 -20.74 -25.88 -1.35
CA ILE A 50 -19.71 -24.92 -0.91
C ILE A 50 -19.12 -24.17 -2.11
N LEU A 51 -18.77 -24.85 -3.21
CA LEU A 51 -18.29 -24.20 -4.44
C LEU A 51 -19.35 -23.28 -5.06
N PHE A 52 -20.63 -23.67 -5.03
CA PHE A 52 -21.71 -22.83 -5.55
C PHE A 52 -21.84 -21.51 -4.77
N ILE A 53 -21.88 -21.58 -3.43
CA ILE A 53 -21.94 -20.40 -2.57
C ILE A 53 -20.62 -19.58 -2.71
N GLY A 54 -19.48 -20.25 -2.78
CA GLY A 54 -18.18 -19.62 -3.01
C GLY A 54 -18.11 -18.86 -4.34
N LEU A 55 -18.67 -19.42 -5.42
CA LEU A 55 -18.72 -18.79 -6.72
C LEU A 55 -19.58 -17.50 -6.69
N ILE A 56 -20.78 -17.57 -6.10
CA ILE A 56 -21.64 -16.39 -5.97
C ILE A 56 -20.92 -15.28 -5.17
N SER A 57 -20.31 -15.64 -4.04
CA SER A 57 -19.59 -14.67 -3.22
C SER A 57 -18.35 -14.10 -3.92
N ALA A 58 -17.63 -14.89 -4.74
CA ALA A 58 -16.50 -14.43 -5.54
C ALA A 58 -16.94 -13.45 -6.63
N VAL A 59 -18.04 -13.72 -7.35
CA VAL A 59 -18.61 -12.80 -8.34
C VAL A 59 -18.97 -11.48 -7.67
N PHE A 60 -19.66 -11.52 -6.53
CA PHE A 60 -20.01 -10.30 -5.79
C PHE A 60 -18.79 -9.54 -5.32
N SER A 61 -17.75 -10.25 -4.86
CA SER A 61 -16.46 -9.65 -4.50
C SER A 61 -15.78 -8.97 -5.71
N CYS A 62 -15.79 -9.59 -6.88
CA CYS A 62 -15.25 -8.97 -8.10
C CYS A 62 -15.99 -7.67 -8.46
N ILE A 63 -17.33 -7.65 -8.35
CA ILE A 63 -18.15 -6.46 -8.62
C ILE A 63 -17.78 -5.33 -7.65
N THR A 64 -17.77 -5.60 -6.34
CA THR A 64 -17.45 -4.58 -5.35
C THR A 64 -16.01 -4.09 -5.46
N GLY A 65 -15.07 -4.98 -5.81
CA GLY A 65 -13.67 -4.64 -6.07
C GLY A 65 -13.49 -3.77 -7.30
N TYR A 66 -14.21 -4.06 -8.38
CA TYR A 66 -14.21 -3.23 -9.58
C TYR A 66 -14.72 -1.81 -9.29
N VAL A 67 -15.82 -1.70 -8.54
CA VAL A 67 -16.35 -0.40 -8.12
C VAL A 67 -15.37 0.36 -7.25
N LEU A 68 -14.69 -0.32 -6.30
CA LEU A 68 -13.69 0.29 -5.43
C LEU A 68 -12.48 0.79 -6.22
N SER A 69 -12.05 0.07 -7.25
CA SER A 69 -10.89 0.43 -8.06
C SER A 69 -11.04 1.78 -8.77
N GLY A 70 -12.25 2.17 -9.09
CA GLY A 70 -12.56 3.47 -9.71
C GLY A 70 -12.58 4.65 -8.74
N SER A 71 -12.50 4.43 -7.44
CA SER A 71 -12.64 5.46 -6.40
C SER A 71 -11.34 5.81 -5.67
N GLY A 72 -10.20 5.17 -5.98
CA GLY A 72 -8.94 5.34 -5.26
C GLY A 72 -7.72 5.45 -6.15
N ASP A 73 -6.70 6.15 -5.66
CA ASP A 73 -5.36 6.22 -6.27
C ASP A 73 -4.57 4.95 -5.91
N TYR A 74 -4.90 3.84 -6.54
CA TYR A 74 -4.12 2.60 -6.41
C TYR A 74 -3.06 2.52 -7.52
N PRO A 75 -1.88 1.92 -7.28
CA PRO A 75 -0.92 1.66 -8.35
C PRO A 75 -1.55 0.79 -9.45
N GLU A 76 -1.64 1.32 -10.69
CA GLU A 76 -2.33 0.67 -11.81
C GLU A 76 -1.88 -0.79 -12.03
N ARG A 77 -0.57 -1.03 -11.95
CA ARG A 77 -0.01 -2.37 -12.11
C ARG A 77 -0.53 -3.34 -11.07
N LEU A 78 -0.52 -2.92 -9.80
CA LEU A 78 -0.85 -3.79 -8.68
C LEU A 78 -2.35 -4.10 -8.64
N ILE A 79 -3.18 -3.07 -8.88
CA ILE A 79 -4.63 -3.25 -8.94
C ILE A 79 -5.03 -4.12 -10.12
N GLY A 80 -4.40 -3.94 -11.30
CA GLY A 80 -4.64 -4.77 -12.47
C GLY A 80 -4.32 -6.24 -12.21
N ILE A 81 -3.17 -6.54 -11.60
CA ILE A 81 -2.80 -7.91 -11.21
C ILE A 81 -3.84 -8.50 -10.25
N HIS A 82 -4.19 -7.78 -9.18
CA HIS A 82 -5.18 -8.24 -8.20
C HIS A 82 -6.55 -8.52 -8.82
N GLN A 83 -7.04 -7.66 -9.72
CA GLN A 83 -8.31 -7.82 -10.43
C GLN A 83 -8.31 -9.09 -11.30
N TRP A 84 -7.28 -9.28 -12.14
CA TRP A 84 -7.18 -10.46 -13.00
C TRP A 84 -7.06 -11.76 -12.20
N MET A 85 -6.35 -11.75 -11.09
CA MET A 85 -6.25 -12.91 -10.20
C MET A 85 -7.59 -13.20 -9.52
N GLY A 86 -8.35 -12.19 -9.06
CA GLY A 86 -9.70 -12.37 -8.52
C GLY A 86 -10.67 -12.96 -9.54
N ILE A 87 -10.62 -12.48 -10.80
CA ILE A 87 -11.36 -13.07 -11.92
C ILE A 87 -10.91 -14.52 -12.14
N GLY A 88 -9.61 -14.79 -12.11
CA GLY A 88 -9.05 -16.15 -12.23
C GLY A 88 -9.59 -17.11 -11.17
N VAL A 89 -9.64 -16.68 -9.90
CA VAL A 89 -10.27 -17.46 -8.81
C VAL A 89 -11.72 -17.76 -9.12
N THR A 90 -12.48 -16.78 -9.60
CA THR A 90 -13.89 -16.93 -9.94
C THR A 90 -14.09 -17.93 -11.08
N VAL A 91 -13.29 -17.80 -12.15
CA VAL A 91 -13.36 -18.69 -13.33
C VAL A 91 -12.99 -20.11 -12.96
N ILE A 92 -11.88 -20.34 -12.27
CA ILE A 92 -11.47 -21.70 -11.87
C ILE A 92 -12.50 -22.35 -10.94
N THR A 93 -13.12 -21.58 -10.03
CA THR A 93 -14.20 -22.07 -9.17
C THR A 93 -15.40 -22.54 -10.01
N GLY A 94 -15.79 -21.74 -11.01
CA GLY A 94 -16.86 -22.11 -11.95
C GLY A 94 -16.53 -23.37 -12.75
N VAL A 95 -15.30 -23.52 -13.24
CA VAL A 95 -14.83 -24.72 -13.94
C VAL A 95 -14.89 -25.96 -13.03
N ILE A 96 -14.39 -25.85 -11.81
CA ILE A 96 -14.44 -26.95 -10.82
C ILE A 96 -15.89 -27.35 -10.54
N LEU A 97 -16.79 -26.39 -10.33
CA LEU A 97 -18.19 -26.64 -10.06
C LEU A 97 -18.87 -27.35 -11.24
N LEU A 98 -18.65 -26.90 -12.48
CA LEU A 98 -19.20 -27.52 -13.69
C LEU A 98 -18.68 -28.96 -13.88
N MET A 99 -17.40 -29.18 -13.65
CA MET A 99 -16.83 -30.53 -13.71
C MET A 99 -17.48 -31.46 -12.69
N ARG A 100 -17.66 -31.00 -11.45
CA ARG A 100 -18.32 -31.80 -10.41
C ARG A 100 -19.78 -32.12 -10.69
N ILE A 101 -20.50 -31.23 -11.38
CA ILE A 101 -21.90 -31.48 -11.78
C ILE A 101 -21.97 -32.46 -12.97
N LYS A 102 -21.02 -32.36 -13.93
CA LYS A 102 -21.07 -33.11 -15.19
C LYS A 102 -20.35 -34.45 -15.14
N THR A 103 -19.31 -34.58 -14.32
CA THR A 103 -18.45 -35.77 -14.27
C THR A 103 -18.20 -36.21 -12.84
N SER A 104 -18.21 -37.51 -12.59
CA SER A 104 -17.83 -38.10 -11.32
C SER A 104 -16.32 -38.42 -11.24
N GLU A 105 -15.51 -37.96 -12.21
CA GLU A 105 -14.09 -38.26 -12.23
C GLU A 105 -13.34 -37.53 -11.12
N GLU A 106 -12.81 -38.29 -10.16
CA GLU A 106 -12.14 -37.74 -8.97
C GLU A 106 -10.64 -37.50 -9.16
N LYS A 107 -10.02 -38.06 -10.21
CA LYS A 107 -8.57 -38.08 -10.36
C LYS A 107 -7.88 -36.72 -10.47
N TRP A 108 -8.57 -35.69 -10.95
CA TRP A 108 -8.03 -34.33 -11.11
C TRP A 108 -8.44 -33.36 -9.99
N GLN A 109 -9.29 -33.81 -9.07
CA GLN A 109 -9.87 -32.91 -8.05
C GLN A 109 -8.80 -32.32 -7.12
N TRP A 110 -7.80 -33.13 -6.73
CA TRP A 110 -6.70 -32.62 -5.90
C TRP A 110 -5.89 -31.53 -6.59
N LEU A 111 -5.65 -31.67 -7.92
CA LEU A 111 -4.94 -30.66 -8.69
C LEU A 111 -5.72 -29.34 -8.73
N PHE A 112 -7.02 -29.40 -8.99
CA PHE A 112 -7.88 -28.22 -8.98
C PHE A 112 -7.98 -27.58 -7.60
N GLY A 113 -8.03 -28.39 -6.54
CA GLY A 113 -7.98 -27.88 -5.16
C GLY A 113 -6.67 -27.16 -4.86
N ALA A 114 -5.52 -27.72 -5.27
CA ALA A 114 -4.23 -27.10 -5.11
C ALA A 114 -4.11 -25.77 -5.90
N VAL A 115 -4.57 -25.76 -7.16
CA VAL A 115 -4.58 -24.54 -7.99
C VAL A 115 -5.47 -23.46 -7.38
N LEU A 116 -6.67 -23.83 -6.91
CA LEU A 116 -7.58 -22.87 -6.27
C LEU A 116 -6.94 -22.26 -5.01
N LEU A 117 -6.35 -23.08 -4.14
CA LEU A 117 -5.68 -22.58 -2.93
C LEU A 117 -4.49 -21.69 -3.26
N LEU A 118 -3.68 -22.06 -4.24
CA LEU A 118 -2.55 -21.22 -4.70
C LEU A 118 -3.03 -19.87 -5.22
N LEU A 119 -4.06 -19.87 -6.07
CA LEU A 119 -4.64 -18.61 -6.58
C LEU A 119 -5.23 -17.75 -5.47
N LEU A 120 -5.90 -18.34 -4.48
CA LEU A 120 -6.41 -17.60 -3.32
C LEU A 120 -5.29 -16.96 -2.52
N LEU A 121 -4.19 -17.70 -2.25
CA LEU A 121 -3.02 -17.17 -1.54
C LEU A 121 -2.38 -16.01 -2.29
N LEU A 122 -2.15 -16.17 -3.60
CA LEU A 122 -1.54 -15.14 -4.43
C LEU A 122 -2.45 -13.90 -4.54
N THR A 123 -3.77 -14.10 -4.74
CA THR A 123 -4.74 -13.00 -4.80
C THR A 123 -4.82 -12.26 -3.46
N GLY A 124 -4.82 -13.00 -2.34
CA GLY A 124 -4.80 -12.43 -1.00
C GLY A 124 -3.52 -11.63 -0.73
N HIS A 125 -2.36 -12.14 -1.16
CA HIS A 125 -1.09 -11.40 -1.06
C HIS A 125 -1.14 -10.08 -1.85
N GLN A 126 -1.66 -10.08 -3.08
CA GLN A 126 -1.79 -8.86 -3.86
C GLN A 126 -2.77 -7.86 -3.22
N GLY A 127 -3.88 -8.35 -2.65
CA GLY A 127 -4.81 -7.50 -1.89
C GLY A 127 -4.17 -6.90 -0.63
N GLY A 128 -3.35 -7.69 0.08
CA GLY A 128 -2.55 -7.23 1.20
C GLY A 128 -1.53 -6.15 0.79
N SER A 129 -0.87 -6.34 -0.36
CA SER A 129 0.07 -5.37 -0.92
C SER A 129 -0.60 -4.03 -1.27
N LEU A 130 -1.84 -4.05 -1.79
CA LEU A 130 -2.61 -2.83 -2.06
C LEU A 130 -2.94 -2.03 -0.79
N THR A 131 -3.09 -2.69 0.35
CA THR A 131 -3.52 -2.06 1.62
C THR A 131 -2.37 -1.73 2.58
N HIS A 132 -1.26 -2.47 2.48
CA HIS A 132 -0.14 -2.39 3.43
C HIS A 132 1.20 -2.03 2.77
N GLY A 133 1.25 -2.05 1.43
CA GLY A 133 2.49 -1.89 0.65
C GLY A 133 3.04 -3.22 0.14
N GLU A 134 3.82 -3.19 -0.95
CA GLU A 134 4.33 -4.41 -1.61
C GLU A 134 5.23 -5.26 -0.68
N ASP A 135 5.92 -4.64 0.26
CA ASP A 135 6.90 -5.29 1.15
C ASP A 135 6.33 -5.71 2.52
N TYR A 136 5.00 -5.67 2.71
CA TYR A 136 4.41 -5.85 4.03
C TYR A 136 4.71 -7.22 4.68
N LEU A 137 4.98 -8.27 3.90
CA LEU A 137 5.46 -9.57 4.40
C LEU A 137 6.98 -9.67 4.42
N ALA A 138 7.66 -9.02 3.48
CA ALA A 138 9.12 -9.07 3.38
C ALA A 138 9.80 -8.32 4.53
N GLN A 139 9.25 -7.19 4.95
CA GLN A 139 9.81 -6.40 6.06
C GLN A 139 9.94 -7.17 7.38
N PRO A 140 8.86 -7.80 7.93
CA PRO A 140 9.00 -8.57 9.16
C PRO A 140 9.94 -9.76 9.00
N LEU A 141 9.95 -10.40 7.82
CA LEU A 141 10.84 -11.52 7.54
C LEU A 141 12.30 -11.08 7.50
N ASN A 142 12.60 -9.96 6.86
CA ASN A 142 13.95 -9.39 6.80
C ASN A 142 14.42 -8.99 8.20
N SER A 143 13.56 -8.40 9.02
CA SER A 143 13.85 -8.05 10.41
C SER A 143 14.22 -9.29 11.25
N ILE A 144 13.43 -10.37 11.12
CA ILE A 144 13.71 -11.65 11.81
C ILE A 144 15.04 -12.26 11.33
N LEU A 145 15.35 -12.12 10.04
CA LEU A 145 16.59 -12.66 9.45
C LEU A 145 17.82 -11.75 9.67
N GLY A 146 17.66 -10.62 10.36
CA GLY A 146 18.72 -9.63 10.55
C GLY A 146 19.16 -8.94 9.25
N ARG A 147 18.27 -8.91 8.25
CA ARG A 147 18.46 -8.29 6.94
C ARG A 147 17.69 -6.97 6.86
N ASP A 148 17.80 -6.14 7.88
CA ASP A 148 17.21 -4.79 7.90
C ASP A 148 17.99 -3.89 6.92
N GLU A 149 17.87 -4.17 5.64
CA GLU A 149 18.24 -3.19 4.63
C GLU A 149 17.16 -2.10 4.62
N PRO A 150 17.54 -0.82 4.57
CA PRO A 150 16.57 0.26 4.41
C PRO A 150 15.74 -0.04 3.16
N VAL A 151 14.41 0.10 3.27
CA VAL A 151 13.50 -0.09 2.13
C VAL A 151 13.77 1.04 1.14
N ILE A 152 14.66 0.77 0.21
CA ILE A 152 14.95 1.66 -0.91
C ILE A 152 13.77 1.54 -1.86
N ILE A 153 13.00 2.61 -1.99
CA ILE A 153 11.99 2.69 -3.04
C ILE A 153 12.77 2.79 -4.34
N LYS A 154 12.76 1.71 -5.14
CA LYS A 154 13.28 1.80 -6.52
C LYS A 154 12.42 2.79 -7.28
N ARG A 155 12.80 4.04 -7.25
CA ARG A 155 12.22 5.07 -8.11
C ARG A 155 12.70 4.81 -9.52
N LYS A 156 11.81 5.01 -10.48
CA LYS A 156 12.25 5.14 -11.86
C LYS A 156 13.11 6.41 -11.93
N PRO A 157 14.35 6.33 -12.46
CA PRO A 157 15.20 7.51 -12.62
C PRO A 157 14.47 8.63 -13.34
N LEU A 158 14.67 9.86 -12.90
CA LEU A 158 14.17 11.02 -13.60
C LEU A 158 15.12 11.33 -14.77
N PRO A 159 14.62 11.51 -15.99
CA PRO A 159 15.50 11.83 -17.16
C PRO A 159 16.25 13.14 -16.97
N ASP A 160 15.65 14.12 -16.32
CA ASP A 160 16.20 15.43 -15.96
C ASP A 160 15.45 15.93 -14.73
N VAL A 161 16.11 15.96 -13.58
CA VAL A 161 15.51 16.37 -12.34
C VAL A 161 15.10 17.85 -12.34
N GLN A 162 15.81 18.69 -13.14
CA GLN A 162 15.52 20.14 -13.21
C GLN A 162 14.18 20.42 -13.90
N GLU A 163 13.77 19.58 -14.84
CA GLU A 163 12.48 19.67 -15.54
C GLU A 163 11.35 18.97 -14.79
N ALA A 164 11.65 18.18 -13.77
CA ALA A 164 10.66 17.45 -12.98
C ALA A 164 9.81 18.40 -12.14
N MET A 165 8.54 18.02 -11.92
CA MET A 165 7.63 18.72 -11.00
C MET A 165 8.06 18.40 -9.55
N ALA A 166 8.43 19.42 -8.78
CA ALA A 166 8.98 19.26 -7.43
C ALA A 166 8.06 18.45 -6.49
N TYR A 167 6.76 18.70 -6.53
CA TYR A 167 5.84 17.90 -5.73
C TYR A 167 5.56 16.53 -6.35
N ALA A 168 5.08 16.49 -7.59
CA ALA A 168 4.53 15.28 -8.17
C ALA A 168 5.58 14.17 -8.40
N GLU A 169 6.82 14.56 -8.78
CA GLU A 169 7.85 13.61 -9.17
C GLU A 169 8.96 13.46 -8.13
N VAL A 170 9.13 14.42 -7.21
CA VAL A 170 10.16 14.36 -6.15
C VAL A 170 9.55 14.06 -4.79
N VAL A 171 8.61 14.87 -4.31
CA VAL A 171 8.06 14.79 -2.95
C VAL A 171 6.99 13.71 -2.80
N ARG A 172 6.01 13.67 -3.72
CA ARG A 172 4.88 12.73 -3.64
C ARG A 172 5.31 11.26 -3.57
N PRO A 173 6.33 10.79 -4.30
CA PRO A 173 6.82 9.42 -4.15
C PRO A 173 7.33 9.11 -2.72
N VAL A 174 7.99 10.07 -2.04
CA VAL A 174 8.39 9.91 -0.63
C VAL A 174 7.17 9.73 0.25
N LEU A 175 6.19 10.64 0.12
CA LEU A 175 4.96 10.58 0.89
C LEU A 175 4.18 9.28 0.64
N GLN A 176 4.12 8.85 -0.61
CA GLN A 176 3.44 7.61 -1.00
C GLN A 176 4.05 6.39 -0.32
N ALA A 177 5.35 6.32 -0.27
CA ALA A 177 6.04 5.19 0.29
C ALA A 177 6.09 5.16 1.81
N LYS A 178 6.24 6.32 2.45
CA LYS A 178 6.46 6.42 3.91
C LYS A 178 5.20 6.77 4.68
N CYS A 179 4.25 7.49 4.04
CA CYS A 179 3.13 8.13 4.75
C CYS A 179 1.76 7.59 4.34
N PHE A 180 1.51 7.33 3.04
CA PHE A 180 0.16 6.98 2.54
C PHE A 180 -0.37 5.67 3.10
N GLY A 181 0.47 4.73 3.51
CA GLY A 181 0.04 3.50 4.17
C GLY A 181 -0.78 3.72 5.45
N CYS A 182 -0.67 4.91 6.07
CA CYS A 182 -1.43 5.30 7.26
C CYS A 182 -2.25 6.59 7.06
N HIS A 183 -1.92 7.42 6.08
CA HIS A 183 -2.48 8.76 5.87
C HIS A 183 -3.01 8.94 4.43
N SER A 184 -3.96 8.11 4.02
CA SER A 184 -4.59 8.14 2.69
C SER A 184 -6.10 7.94 2.78
N ALA A 185 -6.77 7.85 1.62
CA ALA A 185 -8.21 7.58 1.57
C ALA A 185 -8.59 6.28 2.29
N SER A 186 -7.75 5.24 2.19
CA SER A 186 -8.00 3.92 2.81
C SER A 186 -7.74 3.90 4.32
N LYS A 187 -6.86 4.77 4.82
CA LYS A 187 -6.48 4.80 6.24
C LYS A 187 -6.12 6.23 6.67
N GLN A 188 -6.88 6.78 7.59
CA GLN A 188 -6.78 8.17 8.03
C GLN A 188 -6.40 8.28 9.50
N LYS A 189 -5.21 7.74 9.87
CA LYS A 189 -4.71 7.91 11.24
C LYS A 189 -4.58 9.40 11.58
N GLY A 190 -5.07 9.79 12.75
CA GLY A 190 -5.09 11.20 13.15
C GLY A 190 -6.00 12.10 12.31
N LYS A 191 -6.96 11.54 11.53
CA LYS A 191 -7.80 12.26 10.55
C LYS A 191 -6.99 12.99 9.47
N LEU A 192 -5.73 12.57 9.27
CA LEU A 192 -4.81 13.14 8.30
C LEU A 192 -4.86 12.35 7.00
N ARG A 193 -4.94 13.08 5.89
CA ARG A 193 -4.79 12.56 4.52
C ARG A 193 -3.69 13.32 3.81
N MET A 194 -2.75 12.58 3.23
CA MET A 194 -1.59 13.12 2.52
C MET A 194 -1.61 12.79 1.01
N ASP A 195 -2.56 11.97 0.58
CA ASP A 195 -2.71 11.47 -0.79
C ASP A 195 -3.26 12.50 -1.78
N GLN A 196 -3.79 13.62 -1.28
CA GLN A 196 -4.29 14.74 -2.09
C GLN A 196 -3.69 16.07 -1.59
N PRO A 197 -3.21 16.94 -2.50
CA PRO A 197 -2.62 18.23 -2.14
C PRO A 197 -3.45 19.09 -1.17
N SER A 198 -4.74 19.26 -1.47
CA SER A 198 -5.65 20.05 -0.64
C SER A 198 -5.85 19.48 0.75
N LEU A 199 -5.84 18.16 0.90
CA LEU A 199 -6.00 17.47 2.19
C LEU A 199 -4.69 17.43 2.97
N LEU A 200 -3.56 17.33 2.28
CA LEU A 200 -2.23 17.45 2.88
C LEU A 200 -2.07 18.83 3.56
N MET A 201 -2.44 19.89 2.86
CA MET A 201 -2.38 21.25 3.41
C MET A 201 -3.43 21.52 4.48
N LYS A 202 -4.59 20.85 4.43
CA LYS A 202 -5.62 20.96 5.48
C LYS A 202 -5.14 20.40 6.81
N GLY A 203 -4.24 19.38 6.77
CA GLY A 203 -3.75 18.71 7.96
C GLY A 203 -4.74 17.71 8.56
N GLY A 204 -4.54 17.37 9.84
CA GLY A 204 -5.28 16.34 10.56
C GLY A 204 -6.02 16.84 11.79
N LYS A 205 -6.22 15.93 12.77
CA LYS A 205 -6.94 16.21 14.02
C LYS A 205 -6.34 17.39 14.80
N ASN A 206 -5.02 17.55 14.74
CA ASN A 206 -4.28 18.56 15.50
C ASN A 206 -3.98 19.83 14.69
N GLY A 207 -4.55 19.99 13.49
CA GLY A 207 -4.34 21.12 12.61
C GLY A 207 -3.39 20.82 11.44
N GLU A 208 -2.84 21.87 10.89
CA GLU A 208 -1.90 21.83 9.76
C GLU A 208 -0.60 21.14 10.17
N ILE A 209 -0.03 20.35 9.25
CA ILE A 209 1.23 19.63 9.47
C ILE A 209 2.38 20.24 8.65
N ILE A 210 2.07 21.16 7.75
CA ILE A 210 3.02 21.90 6.91
C ILE A 210 2.78 23.38 7.10
N VAL A 211 3.84 24.09 7.41
CA VAL A 211 3.89 25.55 7.41
C VAL A 211 4.73 25.98 6.22
N PRO A 212 4.13 26.42 5.10
CA PRO A 212 4.89 26.78 3.90
C PRO A 212 5.99 27.82 4.18
N GLY A 213 7.20 27.56 3.71
CA GLY A 213 8.38 28.38 3.95
C GLY A 213 9.08 28.15 5.30
N LYS A 214 8.59 27.22 6.13
CA LYS A 214 9.10 27.01 7.50
C LYS A 214 9.07 25.53 7.88
N SER A 215 10.03 24.78 7.39
CA SER A 215 10.11 23.34 7.67
C SER A 215 10.31 23.06 9.16
N ALA A 216 11.11 23.85 9.86
CA ALA A 216 11.35 23.69 11.30
C ALA A 216 10.09 23.90 12.17
N GLU A 217 9.08 24.65 11.69
CA GLU A 217 7.79 24.82 12.36
C GLU A 217 6.74 23.80 11.87
N SER A 218 7.07 22.99 10.87
CA SER A 218 6.16 22.01 10.27
C SER A 218 6.14 20.72 11.07
N GLU A 219 4.98 20.37 11.62
CA GLU A 219 4.76 19.18 12.45
C GLU A 219 5.21 17.88 11.72
N MET A 220 5.12 17.85 10.39
CA MET A 220 5.64 16.75 9.57
C MET A 220 7.13 16.53 9.82
N ILE A 221 7.96 17.57 9.70
CA ILE A 221 9.42 17.45 9.86
C ILE A 221 9.77 17.22 11.33
N ILE A 222 9.12 17.93 12.24
CA ILE A 222 9.33 17.75 13.69
C ILE A 222 9.15 16.28 14.06
N ARG A 223 8.06 15.64 13.64
CA ARG A 223 7.80 14.23 13.96
C ARG A 223 8.74 13.24 13.30
N ILE A 224 9.20 13.51 12.10
CA ILE A 224 10.21 12.68 11.43
C ILE A 224 11.54 12.71 12.17
N LEU A 225 11.92 13.86 12.73
CA LEU A 225 13.19 14.07 13.41
C LEU A 225 13.19 13.65 14.89
N LEU A 226 12.04 13.36 15.50
CA LEU A 226 11.98 12.83 16.86
C LEU A 226 12.78 11.54 16.99
N PRO A 227 13.28 11.21 18.20
CA PRO A 227 13.91 9.90 18.45
C PRO A 227 12.96 8.75 18.09
N LYS A 228 13.48 7.67 17.47
CA LYS A 228 12.68 6.50 17.02
C LYS A 228 11.88 5.80 18.13
N ASN A 229 12.21 6.02 19.38
CA ASN A 229 11.48 5.50 20.55
C ASN A 229 10.46 6.49 21.12
N ASP A 230 10.32 7.68 20.57
CA ASP A 230 9.28 8.63 20.94
C ASP A 230 7.93 8.17 20.38
N GLU A 231 6.87 8.29 21.20
CA GLU A 231 5.51 7.88 20.80
C GLU A 231 4.92 8.71 19.66
N HIS A 232 5.45 9.92 19.46
CA HIS A 232 5.03 10.85 18.41
C HIS A 232 5.89 10.77 17.15
N HIS A 233 6.96 9.96 17.17
CA HIS A 233 7.81 9.79 16.01
C HIS A 233 7.02 9.21 14.81
N MET A 234 7.26 9.76 13.63
CA MET A 234 6.68 9.32 12.35
C MET A 234 7.79 9.02 11.32
N ALA A 235 7.74 7.85 10.72
CA ALA A 235 6.76 6.76 10.88
C ALA A 235 6.97 5.97 12.17
N PRO A 236 5.95 5.20 12.67
CA PRO A 236 6.12 4.30 13.81
C PRO A 236 7.29 3.34 13.58
N LYS A 237 7.95 2.91 14.69
CA LYS A 237 9.20 2.15 14.68
C LYS A 237 9.19 0.89 13.77
N ASP A 238 8.03 0.26 13.63
CA ASP A 238 7.79 -0.95 12.82
C ASP A 238 7.45 -0.65 11.35
N LYS A 239 7.53 0.61 10.94
CA LYS A 239 7.21 1.07 9.58
C LYS A 239 8.44 1.63 8.87
N PRO A 240 8.42 1.68 7.52
CA PRO A 240 9.49 2.28 6.73
C PRO A 240 9.77 3.71 7.18
N GLN A 241 10.99 3.94 7.63
CA GLN A 241 11.46 5.26 8.05
C GLN A 241 11.84 6.12 6.85
N ALA A 242 11.66 7.44 6.94
CA ALA A 242 12.25 8.35 5.96
C ALA A 242 13.79 8.35 6.12
N THR A 243 14.51 8.29 5.00
CA THR A 243 15.97 8.45 4.99
C THR A 243 16.34 9.92 5.20
N GLU A 244 17.62 10.19 5.47
CA GLU A 244 18.12 11.57 5.58
C GLU A 244 17.88 12.35 4.28
N GLN A 245 18.12 11.72 3.12
CA GLN A 245 17.89 12.32 1.81
C GLN A 245 16.40 12.61 1.57
N GLU A 246 15.52 11.67 1.88
CA GLU A 246 14.08 11.86 1.77
C GLU A 246 13.59 13.00 2.69
N THR A 247 14.12 13.06 3.91
CA THR A 247 13.82 14.14 4.85
C THR A 247 14.33 15.49 4.33
N ALA A 248 15.53 15.52 3.74
CA ALA A 248 16.09 16.72 3.13
C ALA A 248 15.23 17.20 1.94
N LEU A 249 14.71 16.29 1.10
CA LEU A 249 13.79 16.64 0.00
C LEU A 249 12.47 17.24 0.51
N LEU A 250 11.90 16.65 1.57
CA LEU A 250 10.68 17.19 2.19
C LEU A 250 10.93 18.58 2.80
N THR A 251 12.02 18.74 3.55
CA THR A 251 12.45 19.99 4.16
C THR A 251 12.64 21.08 3.09
N TRP A 252 13.43 20.76 2.05
CA TRP A 252 13.67 21.68 0.93
C TRP A 252 12.38 22.13 0.25
N TRP A 253 11.44 21.22 -0.03
CA TRP A 253 10.19 21.56 -0.67
C TRP A 253 9.32 22.47 0.21
N ILE A 254 9.25 22.17 1.53
CA ILE A 254 8.50 23.01 2.48
C ILE A 254 9.11 24.40 2.58
N ASP A 255 10.44 24.51 2.70
CA ASP A 255 11.13 25.80 2.83
C ASP A 255 10.98 26.66 1.57
N ASN A 256 10.76 26.04 0.42
CA ASN A 256 10.43 26.72 -0.83
C ASN A 256 8.91 26.96 -1.02
N GLY A 257 8.13 26.95 0.07
CA GLY A 257 6.72 27.32 0.08
C GLY A 257 5.75 26.20 -0.22
N ALA A 258 6.18 24.93 -0.23
CA ALA A 258 5.37 23.73 -0.44
C ALA A 258 4.51 23.81 -1.72
N SER A 259 5.07 24.30 -2.83
CA SER A 259 4.35 24.50 -4.09
C SER A 259 4.09 23.16 -4.79
N PHE A 260 2.88 23.01 -5.38
CA PHE A 260 2.45 21.80 -6.10
C PHE A 260 2.65 21.87 -7.62
N ASP A 261 2.92 23.05 -8.15
CA ASP A 261 2.93 23.38 -9.58
C ASP A 261 4.28 23.90 -10.10
N LYS A 262 5.30 23.97 -9.25
CA LYS A 262 6.64 24.42 -9.65
C LYS A 262 7.53 23.25 -10.02
N LYS A 263 8.39 23.49 -11.03
CA LYS A 263 9.50 22.60 -11.38
C LYS A 263 10.66 22.79 -10.42
N VAL A 264 11.51 21.79 -10.32
CA VAL A 264 12.71 21.80 -9.46
C VAL A 264 13.61 23.00 -9.79
N LYS A 265 13.84 23.29 -11.07
CA LYS A 265 14.65 24.46 -11.51
C LYS A 265 14.09 25.83 -11.09
N GLU A 266 12.81 25.92 -10.81
CA GLU A 266 12.14 27.16 -10.40
C GLU A 266 12.25 27.42 -8.90
N LEU A 267 12.80 26.47 -8.16
CA LEU A 267 12.97 26.54 -6.71
C LEU A 267 14.44 26.75 -6.35
N PRO A 268 14.76 27.60 -5.35
CA PRO A 268 16.09 27.73 -4.81
C PRO A 268 16.70 26.38 -4.41
N GLN A 269 17.94 26.14 -4.84
CA GLN A 269 18.65 24.89 -4.57
C GLN A 269 19.95 25.20 -3.84
N PRO A 270 19.96 25.32 -2.51
CA PRO A 270 21.19 25.48 -1.74
C PRO A 270 22.11 24.25 -1.94
N ASP A 271 23.42 24.46 -1.75
CA ASP A 271 24.43 23.44 -2.07
C ASP A 271 24.17 22.04 -1.44
N PRO A 272 23.66 21.92 -0.20
CA PRO A 272 23.40 20.60 0.38
C PRO A 272 22.32 19.77 -0.35
N ILE A 273 21.33 20.42 -1.01
CA ILE A 273 20.23 19.70 -1.66
C ILE A 273 20.56 19.27 -3.10
N LYS A 274 21.49 19.98 -3.79
CA LYS A 274 21.84 19.69 -5.19
C LYS A 274 22.25 18.24 -5.42
N PRO A 275 23.18 17.64 -4.65
CA PRO A 275 23.57 16.25 -4.85
C PRO A 275 22.42 15.29 -4.60
N VAL A 276 21.50 15.59 -3.67
CA VAL A 276 20.31 14.75 -3.39
C VAL A 276 19.34 14.79 -4.57
N LEU A 277 19.12 15.95 -5.18
CA LEU A 277 18.29 16.08 -6.37
C LEU A 277 18.91 15.38 -7.57
N LEU A 278 20.21 15.55 -7.82
CA LEU A 278 20.91 14.92 -8.94
C LEU A 278 20.94 13.38 -8.80
N ALA A 279 20.98 12.86 -7.57
CA ALA A 279 20.91 11.42 -7.34
C ALA A 279 19.59 10.80 -7.84
N LEU A 280 18.51 11.57 -8.00
CA LEU A 280 17.23 11.10 -8.54
C LEU A 280 17.26 10.81 -10.05
N GLU A 281 18.30 11.23 -10.75
CA GLU A 281 18.51 10.96 -12.19
C GLU A 281 19.17 9.60 -12.44
N HIS A 282 19.77 8.99 -11.41
CA HIS A 282 20.47 7.72 -11.50
C HIS A 282 19.70 6.60 -10.80
N GLU A 283 19.83 5.37 -11.28
CA GLU A 283 19.37 4.20 -10.52
C GLU A 283 20.22 4.06 -9.24
N GLU A 284 19.57 3.75 -8.11
CA GLU A 284 20.22 3.64 -6.80
C GLU A 284 21.14 2.40 -6.72
N GLU A 285 22.31 2.42 -7.34
CA GLU A 285 23.37 1.44 -7.07
C GLU A 285 24.41 1.92 -6.04
N GLU A 286 24.37 3.20 -5.59
CA GLU A 286 25.42 3.78 -4.73
C GLU A 286 24.91 4.52 -3.46
N GLU A 287 24.18 3.84 -2.58
CA GLU A 287 23.88 4.40 -1.25
C GLU A 287 25.17 4.53 -0.36
N LYS A 288 26.32 4.04 -0.81
CA LYS A 288 27.56 4.07 -0.04
C LYS A 288 28.38 5.36 -0.13
N SER A 289 28.05 6.31 -0.99
CA SER A 289 28.89 7.46 -1.28
C SER A 289 28.25 8.85 -1.18
N LEU A 290 26.98 8.98 -0.82
CA LEU A 290 26.37 10.31 -0.65
C LEU A 290 26.87 10.99 0.62
N PRO A 291 27.17 12.31 0.57
CA PRO A 291 27.66 13.04 1.73
C PRO A 291 26.62 13.07 2.84
N ASN A 292 27.08 12.83 4.07
CA ASN A 292 26.29 13.00 5.26
C ASN A 292 25.88 14.48 5.38
N ILE A 293 24.60 14.77 5.22
CA ILE A 293 24.06 16.15 5.33
C ILE A 293 23.71 16.35 6.81
N PRO A 294 24.44 17.23 7.54
CA PRO A 294 24.08 17.53 8.93
C PRO A 294 22.72 18.26 8.92
N LEU A 295 21.70 17.60 9.38
CA LEU A 295 20.45 18.28 9.73
C LEU A 295 20.71 19.02 11.03
N GLU A 296 20.57 20.34 11.06
CA GLU A 296 20.65 21.10 12.30
C GLU A 296 19.62 20.54 13.29
N PRO A 297 20.00 20.30 14.57
CA PRO A 297 19.08 19.83 15.58
C PRO A 297 17.97 20.88 15.74
N VAL A 298 16.74 20.51 15.46
CA VAL A 298 15.58 21.33 15.81
C VAL A 298 15.49 21.32 17.33
N GLU A 299 15.82 22.45 17.97
CA GLU A 299 15.55 22.60 19.39
C GLU A 299 14.04 22.38 19.64
N PRO A 300 13.66 21.47 20.55
CA PRO A 300 12.27 21.24 20.84
C PRO A 300 11.67 22.54 21.37
N ALA A 301 10.69 23.07 20.63
CA ALA A 301 9.89 24.20 21.08
C ALA A 301 9.33 23.86 22.47
N ALA A 302 9.66 24.68 23.45
CA ALA A 302 9.31 24.46 24.83
C ALA A 302 7.80 24.19 24.98
N SER A 303 7.50 23.02 25.56
CA SER A 303 6.22 22.64 26.15
C SER A 303 4.94 23.05 25.40
N PHE A 304 4.42 22.16 24.56
CA PHE A 304 2.98 22.12 24.35
C PHE A 304 2.33 21.50 25.58
N GLY A 305 1.77 22.38 26.43
CA GLY A 305 1.08 22.03 27.63
C GLY A 305 -0.05 21.03 27.36
N ALA A 306 -0.17 20.06 28.25
CA ALA A 306 -1.31 19.18 28.37
C ALA A 306 -2.61 20.01 28.45
N ARG A 307 -3.51 19.78 27.51
CA ARG A 307 -4.93 20.02 27.63
C ARG A 307 -5.72 18.91 26.95
#